data_a61ffd29be4ddbaa3fb277108f30093e
#
_entry.id   a61ffd29be4ddbaa3fb277108f30093e
#
_cell.length_a   1.000
_cell.length_b   1.000
_cell.length_c   1.000
_cell.angle_alpha   90.00
_cell.angle_beta   90.00
_cell.angle_gamma   90.00
#
_symmetry.space_group_name_H-M   'P 1'
#
loop_
_entity.id
_entity.type
_entity.pdbx_description
1 polymer ?
#
loop_
_entity_poly.entity_id
_entity_poly.type
_entity_poly.pdbx_seq_one_letter_code
_entity_poly.pdbx_strand_id
1 'polypeptide(L)'
;QQVGLSVIRTDTNAIYPRASRLMRWLESCAKWCSGGWQTGTPRFNQLVNEGARLFAEEINTSESRLAFQRALMDCLWSRRDGTLALRQWLSDAIITDLMVKCRTMKDEGETLDTFIARTQAGKDCADMTVAQFAGQSEGNESLHLSTLHSAKGREFPIVIMFGMDQGSIPRNNSTASQKSEARRLFYVGFTRAKSEVHIMHSNLRPSPFVTELQNRLKVE
;
A
#
# COMPACT_ATOMS: atom_id res chain seq x y z
N GLN A 1 -27.02 15.88 4.53
CA GLN A 1 -26.28 14.90 5.35
C GLN A 1 -24.96 14.63 4.66
N GLN A 2 -23.84 15.06 5.26
CA GLN A 2 -22.51 14.64 4.80
C GLN A 2 -22.37 13.15 5.20
N VAL A 3 -22.32 12.28 4.20
CA VAL A 3 -21.95 10.88 4.41
C VAL A 3 -20.45 10.88 4.64
N GLY A 4 -20.01 10.64 5.87
CA GLY A 4 -18.60 10.52 6.24
C GLY A 4 -18.04 9.22 5.70
N LEU A 5 -17.58 9.23 4.42
CA LEU A 5 -16.83 8.10 3.86
C LEU A 5 -15.38 8.18 4.32
N SER A 6 -14.87 7.11 4.91
CA SER A 6 -13.45 6.95 5.17
C SER A 6 -12.71 6.80 3.83
N VAL A 7 -11.71 7.66 3.58
CA VAL A 7 -10.92 7.65 2.34
C VAL A 7 -9.51 7.19 2.66
N ILE A 8 -9.09 6.10 2.03
CA ILE A 8 -7.73 5.56 2.15
C ILE A 8 -7.01 5.76 0.82
N ARG A 9 -5.87 6.44 0.85
CA ARG A 9 -5.00 6.58 -0.32
C ARG A 9 -3.96 5.46 -0.32
N THR A 10 -3.86 4.76 -1.45
CA THR A 10 -2.97 3.61 -1.62
C THR A 10 -1.93 3.82 -2.73
N ASP A 11 -1.80 5.05 -3.21
CA ASP A 11 -0.79 5.42 -4.20
C ASP A 11 0.60 5.62 -3.58
N THR A 12 1.63 5.59 -4.42
CA THR A 12 3.04 5.55 -4.05
C THR A 12 3.54 6.75 -3.23
N ASN A 13 2.80 7.86 -3.23
CA ASN A 13 3.23 9.11 -2.59
C ASN A 13 2.31 9.57 -1.45
N ALA A 14 1.31 8.78 -1.07
CA ALA A 14 0.32 9.25 -0.12
C ALA A 14 0.79 9.18 1.34
N ILE A 15 1.35 8.05 1.75
CA ILE A 15 1.74 7.82 3.14
C ILE A 15 3.27 7.84 3.26
N TYR A 16 3.96 7.10 2.39
CA TYR A 16 5.43 7.04 2.33
C TYR A 16 5.89 6.66 0.90
N PRO A 17 7.15 6.98 0.49
CA PRO A 17 7.69 6.58 -0.81
C PRO A 17 7.78 5.06 -0.95
N ARG A 18 7.13 4.49 -1.96
CA ARG A 18 7.13 3.01 -2.21
C ARG A 18 8.51 2.45 -2.57
N ALA A 19 9.47 3.30 -2.91
CA ALA A 19 10.86 2.91 -3.08
C ALA A 19 11.50 2.43 -1.77
N SER A 20 11.07 2.97 -0.61
CA SER A 20 11.58 2.58 0.71
C SER A 20 11.29 1.10 0.99
N ARG A 21 12.36 0.32 1.15
CA ARG A 21 12.25 -1.10 1.51
C ARG A 21 11.87 -1.27 2.98
N LEU A 22 12.37 -0.40 3.83
CA LEU A 22 12.06 -0.37 5.26
C LEU A 22 10.57 -0.15 5.49
N MET A 23 10.00 0.88 4.87
CA MET A 23 8.57 1.21 5.05
C MET A 23 7.66 0.10 4.54
N ARG A 24 8.00 -0.57 3.43
CA ARG A 24 7.27 -1.74 2.96
C ARG A 24 7.36 -2.93 3.90
N TRP A 25 8.51 -3.13 4.52
CA TRP A 25 8.69 -4.17 5.53
C TRP A 25 7.88 -3.86 6.80
N LEU A 26 7.89 -2.62 7.28
CA LEU A 26 7.04 -2.18 8.40
C LEU A 26 5.54 -2.33 8.08
N GLU A 27 5.10 -1.98 6.86
CA GLU A 27 3.72 -2.24 6.41
C GLU A 27 3.39 -3.73 6.46
N SER A 28 4.31 -4.60 6.04
CA SER A 28 4.13 -6.05 6.12
C SER A 28 4.05 -6.56 7.56
N CYS A 29 4.85 -6.00 8.48
CA CYS A 29 4.77 -6.28 9.91
C CYS A 29 3.42 -5.83 10.49
N ALA A 30 2.96 -4.63 10.16
CA ALA A 30 1.64 -4.13 10.55
C ALA A 30 0.51 -5.01 10.01
N LYS A 31 0.61 -5.48 8.76
CA LYS A 31 -0.35 -6.40 8.17
C LYS A 31 -0.40 -7.75 8.91
N TRP A 32 0.75 -8.25 9.33
CA TRP A 32 0.78 -9.44 10.16
C TRP A 32 0.06 -9.22 11.50
N CYS A 33 0.32 -8.10 12.17
CA CYS A 33 -0.35 -7.73 13.43
C CYS A 33 -1.87 -7.54 13.28
N SER A 34 -2.32 -7.04 12.13
CA SER A 34 -3.74 -6.75 11.85
C SER A 34 -4.56 -7.96 11.34
N GLY A 35 -4.09 -9.19 11.57
CA GLY A 35 -4.81 -10.40 11.18
C GLY A 35 -4.02 -11.36 10.29
N GLY A 36 -2.90 -10.93 9.70
CA GLY A 36 -2.03 -11.76 8.88
C GLY A 36 -1.50 -12.99 9.62
N TRP A 37 -1.34 -12.90 10.94
CA TRP A 37 -0.94 -14.02 11.80
C TRP A 37 -1.99 -15.15 11.81
N GLN A 38 -3.27 -14.85 11.63
CA GLN A 38 -4.35 -15.84 11.54
C GLN A 38 -4.47 -16.41 10.13
N THR A 39 -4.39 -15.54 9.11
CA THR A 39 -4.56 -15.93 7.70
C THR A 39 -3.30 -16.54 7.09
N GLY A 40 -2.14 -16.39 7.77
CA GLY A 40 -0.84 -16.83 7.27
C GLY A 40 -0.28 -15.94 6.14
N THR A 41 -0.80 -14.71 5.96
CA THR A 41 -0.35 -13.78 4.92
C THR A 41 -0.23 -12.36 5.48
N PRO A 42 0.99 -11.78 5.56
CA PRO A 42 2.29 -12.39 5.22
C PRO A 42 2.67 -13.51 6.21
N ARG A 43 3.53 -14.45 5.77
CA ARG A 43 4.09 -15.46 6.68
C ARG A 43 5.16 -14.84 7.56
N PHE A 44 5.20 -15.21 8.84
CA PHE A 44 6.21 -14.68 9.77
C PHE A 44 7.65 -14.88 9.27
N ASN A 45 7.97 -16.06 8.74
CA ASN A 45 9.30 -16.35 8.18
C ASN A 45 9.66 -15.42 7.00
N GLN A 46 8.67 -14.93 6.25
CA GLN A 46 8.90 -13.94 5.21
C GLN A 46 9.35 -12.61 5.82
N LEU A 47 8.68 -12.15 6.89
CA LEU A 47 9.07 -10.93 7.61
C LEU A 47 10.49 -11.03 8.17
N VAL A 48 10.85 -12.19 8.76
CA VAL A 48 12.21 -12.45 9.25
C VAL A 48 13.23 -12.39 8.12
N ASN A 49 12.95 -13.02 6.98
CA ASN A 49 13.86 -13.05 5.84
C ASN A 49 14.05 -11.66 5.21
N GLU A 50 12.98 -10.89 5.06
CA GLU A 50 13.01 -9.53 4.54
C GLU A 50 13.76 -8.59 5.50
N GLY A 51 13.47 -8.67 6.81
CA GLY A 51 14.17 -7.90 7.83
C GLY A 51 15.66 -8.24 7.89
N ALA A 52 16.02 -9.52 7.87
CA ALA A 52 17.43 -9.94 7.86
C ALA A 52 18.20 -9.45 6.62
N ARG A 53 17.53 -9.27 5.47
CA ARG A 53 18.14 -8.66 4.28
C ARG A 53 18.30 -7.14 4.40
N LEU A 54 17.36 -6.48 5.07
CA LEU A 54 17.43 -5.03 5.33
C LEU A 54 18.57 -4.69 6.28
N PHE A 55 18.78 -5.51 7.31
CA PHE A 55 19.78 -5.33 8.37
C PHE A 55 20.95 -6.31 8.22
N ALA A 56 21.36 -6.59 6.98
CA ALA A 56 22.35 -7.63 6.69
C ALA A 56 23.72 -7.40 7.33
N GLU A 57 24.10 -6.14 7.57
CA GLU A 57 25.36 -5.80 8.26
C GLU A 57 25.36 -6.27 9.72
N GLU A 58 24.21 -6.28 10.37
CA GLU A 58 24.07 -6.64 11.79
C GLU A 58 23.56 -8.08 11.97
N ILE A 59 22.75 -8.57 11.03
CA ILE A 59 22.15 -9.91 11.05
C ILE A 59 22.91 -10.82 10.08
N ASN A 60 24.20 -10.99 10.32
CA ASN A 60 25.12 -11.71 9.44
C ASN A 60 25.51 -13.11 9.92
N THR A 61 25.13 -13.51 11.13
CA THR A 61 25.36 -14.84 11.71
C THR A 61 24.07 -15.58 11.99
N SER A 62 24.14 -16.89 12.13
CA SER A 62 22.98 -17.70 12.53
C SER A 62 22.45 -17.32 13.91
N GLU A 63 23.32 -16.93 14.82
CA GLU A 63 22.96 -16.51 16.17
C GLU A 63 22.25 -15.15 16.16
N SER A 64 22.79 -14.13 15.46
CA SER A 64 22.16 -12.82 15.33
C SER A 64 20.80 -12.93 14.62
N ARG A 65 20.69 -13.83 13.64
CA ARG A 65 19.42 -14.09 12.97
C ARG A 65 18.38 -14.71 13.90
N LEU A 66 18.77 -15.67 14.75
CA LEU A 66 17.85 -16.29 15.72
C LEU A 66 17.41 -15.28 16.78
N ALA A 67 18.36 -14.44 17.27
CA ALA A 67 18.05 -13.36 18.19
C ALA A 67 17.06 -12.37 17.59
N PHE A 68 17.28 -11.94 16.35
CA PHE A 68 16.37 -11.08 15.61
C PHE A 68 14.98 -11.72 15.44
N GLN A 69 14.92 -12.99 15.07
CA GLN A 69 13.66 -13.71 14.90
C GLN A 69 12.85 -13.75 16.20
N ARG A 70 13.51 -14.01 17.34
CA ARG A 70 12.86 -14.01 18.66
C ARG A 70 12.36 -12.62 19.04
N ALA A 71 13.22 -11.63 18.94
CA ALA A 71 12.87 -10.25 19.26
C ALA A 71 11.71 -9.73 18.38
N LEU A 72 11.73 -10.02 17.08
CA LEU A 72 10.64 -9.66 16.17
C LEU A 72 9.34 -10.38 16.54
N MET A 73 9.39 -11.67 16.87
CA MET A 73 8.20 -12.42 17.29
C MET A 73 7.61 -11.82 18.57
N ASP A 74 8.40 -11.58 19.60
CA ASP A 74 7.93 -11.02 20.87
C ASP A 74 7.29 -9.64 20.67
N CYS A 75 7.91 -8.79 19.86
CA CYS A 75 7.38 -7.49 19.51
C CYS A 75 6.04 -7.57 18.80
N LEU A 76 5.98 -8.33 17.71
CA LEU A 76 4.76 -8.39 16.89
C LEU A 76 3.64 -9.16 17.60
N TRP A 77 3.99 -10.19 18.38
CA TRP A 77 3.01 -11.01 19.09
C TRP A 77 2.25 -10.24 20.16
N SER A 78 2.92 -9.38 20.92
CA SER A 78 2.31 -8.56 21.96
C SER A 78 1.40 -7.44 21.39
N ARG A 79 1.48 -7.16 20.09
CA ARG A 79 0.80 -6.05 19.41
C ARG A 79 -0.09 -6.48 18.25
N ARG A 80 -0.67 -7.64 18.34
CA ARG A 80 -1.61 -8.19 17.34
C ARG A 80 -3.00 -7.56 17.45
N ASP A 81 -3.03 -6.25 17.34
CA ASP A 81 -4.24 -5.45 17.37
C ASP A 81 -4.19 -4.40 16.26
N GLY A 82 -5.04 -4.59 15.24
CA GLY A 82 -5.14 -3.66 14.13
C GLY A 82 -5.75 -2.30 14.51
N THR A 83 -6.46 -2.21 15.63
CA THR A 83 -7.08 -0.98 16.12
C THR A 83 -6.11 -0.09 16.89
N LEU A 84 -4.94 -0.62 17.26
CA LEU A 84 -3.92 0.12 17.97
C LEU A 84 -3.50 1.36 17.17
N ALA A 85 -3.32 2.50 17.86
CA ALA A 85 -2.81 3.70 17.22
C ALA A 85 -1.41 3.45 16.62
N LEU A 86 -1.23 3.81 15.36
CA LEU A 86 0.04 3.57 14.65
C LEU A 86 1.23 4.20 15.35
N ARG A 87 1.04 5.41 15.90
CA ARG A 87 2.07 6.11 16.69
C ARG A 87 2.55 5.28 17.87
N GLN A 88 1.63 4.65 18.61
CA GLN A 88 1.96 3.81 19.76
C GLN A 88 2.68 2.54 19.28
N TRP A 89 2.23 1.93 18.21
CA TRP A 89 2.86 0.75 17.62
C TRP A 89 4.31 1.04 17.17
N LEU A 90 4.56 2.20 16.56
CA LEU A 90 5.90 2.65 16.12
C LEU A 90 6.81 3.06 17.27
N SER A 91 6.28 3.42 18.44
CA SER A 91 7.08 3.89 19.59
C SER A 91 7.68 2.77 20.44
N ASP A 92 7.50 1.52 20.02
CA ASP A 92 8.07 0.37 20.72
C ASP A 92 9.59 0.35 20.71
N ALA A 93 10.17 -0.14 21.82
CA ALA A 93 11.60 -0.21 22.01
C ALA A 93 12.33 -1.01 20.91
N ILE A 94 11.73 -2.13 20.43
CA ILE A 94 12.35 -2.94 19.37
C ILE A 94 12.25 -2.25 18.01
N ILE A 95 11.10 -1.66 17.70
CA ILE A 95 10.95 -0.88 16.47
C ILE A 95 11.89 0.34 16.54
N THR A 96 12.00 0.98 17.70
CA THR A 96 12.93 2.10 17.93
C THR A 96 14.39 1.66 17.78
N ASP A 97 14.78 0.50 18.28
CA ASP A 97 16.13 -0.06 18.11
C ASP A 97 16.42 -0.41 16.64
N LEU A 98 15.49 -1.04 15.96
CA LEU A 98 15.57 -1.27 14.52
C LEU A 98 15.64 0.05 13.73
N MET A 99 14.93 1.09 14.18
CA MET A 99 14.99 2.44 13.60
C MET A 99 16.36 3.07 13.78
N VAL A 100 16.98 2.94 14.95
CA VAL A 100 18.34 3.44 15.20
C VAL A 100 19.33 2.77 14.25
N LYS A 101 19.20 1.47 14.04
CA LYS A 101 20.02 0.69 13.11
C LYS A 101 19.80 1.08 11.65
N CYS A 102 18.55 1.38 11.27
CA CYS A 102 18.23 1.88 9.93
C CYS A 102 18.79 3.28 9.65
N ARG A 103 19.09 4.08 10.66
CA ARG A 103 19.69 5.40 10.47
C ARG A 103 21.08 5.34 9.83
N THR A 104 21.76 4.20 9.86
CA THR A 104 22.96 3.95 9.07
C THR A 104 22.66 3.89 7.56
N MET A 105 21.43 3.57 7.17
CA MET A 105 20.93 3.65 5.79
C MET A 105 20.27 5.02 5.58
N LYS A 106 21.05 6.02 5.20
CA LYS A 106 20.70 7.45 5.19
C LYS A 106 19.30 7.75 4.62
N ASP A 107 18.99 7.25 3.44
CA ASP A 107 17.72 7.54 2.76
C ASP A 107 16.49 6.88 3.43
N GLU A 108 16.67 5.68 3.98
CA GLU A 108 15.61 4.95 4.68
C GLU A 108 15.33 5.57 6.06
N GLY A 109 16.37 6.03 6.76
CA GLY A 109 16.24 6.73 8.03
C GLY A 109 15.48 8.04 7.90
N GLU A 110 15.82 8.88 6.92
CA GLU A 110 15.11 10.13 6.64
C GLU A 110 13.64 9.92 6.29
N THR A 111 13.35 8.88 5.49
CA THR A 111 11.98 8.50 5.14
C THR A 111 11.18 8.12 6.37
N LEU A 112 11.77 7.33 7.26
CA LEU A 112 11.14 6.89 8.49
C LEU A 112 10.89 8.06 9.45
N ASP A 113 11.88 8.92 9.67
CA ASP A 113 11.76 10.10 10.54
C ASP A 113 10.66 11.05 10.03
N THR A 114 10.60 11.26 8.71
CA THR A 114 9.54 12.05 8.06
C THR A 114 8.17 11.41 8.29
N PHE A 115 8.07 10.10 8.18
CA PHE A 115 6.82 9.39 8.40
C PHE A 115 6.37 9.44 9.86
N ILE A 116 7.30 9.24 10.82
CA ILE A 116 7.00 9.35 12.26
C ILE A 116 6.50 10.76 12.61
N ALA A 117 7.13 11.80 12.04
CA ALA A 117 6.69 13.18 12.25
C ALA A 117 5.22 13.39 11.80
N ARG A 118 4.77 12.69 10.74
CA ARG A 118 3.38 12.76 10.27
C ARG A 118 2.38 12.05 11.18
N THR A 119 2.82 11.13 12.03
CA THR A 119 1.94 10.46 13.01
C THR A 119 1.77 11.25 14.32
N GLN A 120 2.43 12.40 14.46
CA GLN A 120 2.28 13.25 15.63
C GLN A 120 0.94 13.98 15.68
N ALA A 121 0.52 14.38 16.88
CA ALA A 121 -0.73 15.08 17.10
C ALA A 121 -0.88 16.30 16.19
N GLY A 122 -2.05 16.45 15.56
CA GLY A 122 -2.36 17.54 14.63
C GLY A 122 -1.77 17.38 13.22
N LYS A 123 -1.18 16.23 12.88
CA LYS A 123 -0.70 15.90 11.53
C LYS A 123 -1.66 14.95 10.82
N ASP A 124 -1.45 14.78 9.53
CA ASP A 124 -2.33 14.04 8.62
C ASP A 124 -2.46 12.53 8.89
N CYS A 125 -1.50 11.94 9.59
CA CYS A 125 -1.50 10.54 10.00
C CYS A 125 -1.67 10.35 11.53
N ALA A 126 -2.09 11.38 12.28
CA ALA A 126 -2.15 11.33 13.75
C ALA A 126 -3.09 10.25 14.29
N ASP A 127 -4.23 10.08 13.64
CA ASP A 127 -5.29 9.14 14.06
C ASP A 127 -5.24 7.81 13.30
N MET A 128 -4.15 7.57 12.57
CA MET A 128 -3.98 6.34 11.80
C MET A 128 -3.81 5.13 12.72
N THR A 129 -4.53 4.05 12.41
CA THR A 129 -4.39 2.76 13.07
C THR A 129 -3.38 1.85 12.37
N VAL A 130 -2.94 0.79 13.05
CA VAL A 130 -2.07 -0.25 12.46
C VAL A 130 -2.74 -0.91 11.25
N ALA A 131 -4.05 -1.18 11.30
CA ALA A 131 -4.81 -1.75 10.18
C ALA A 131 -4.85 -0.82 8.97
N GLN A 132 -5.04 0.47 9.17
CA GLN A 132 -5.02 1.46 8.09
C GLN A 132 -3.63 1.56 7.44
N PHE A 133 -2.57 1.56 8.24
CA PHE A 133 -1.19 1.52 7.74
C PHE A 133 -0.89 0.23 6.97
N ALA A 134 -1.39 -0.90 7.44
CA ALA A 134 -1.29 -2.19 6.77
C ALA A 134 -2.06 -2.27 5.43
N GLY A 135 -2.82 -1.23 5.08
CA GLY A 135 -3.71 -1.22 3.91
C GLY A 135 -4.98 -2.03 4.12
N GLN A 136 -5.30 -2.38 5.35
CA GLN A 136 -6.56 -3.03 5.74
C GLN A 136 -7.49 -1.96 6.30
N SER A 137 -8.62 -1.71 5.65
CA SER A 137 -9.68 -0.89 6.21
C SER A 137 -10.51 -1.70 7.21
N GLU A 138 -10.80 -1.13 8.34
CA GLU A 138 -11.86 -1.64 9.21
C GLU A 138 -13.21 -1.44 8.50
N GLY A 139 -13.74 -2.53 7.95
CA GLY A 139 -15.05 -2.57 7.33
C GLY A 139 -15.07 -2.29 5.81
N ASN A 140 -16.12 -2.78 5.16
CA ASN A 140 -16.38 -2.65 3.70
C ASN A 140 -16.76 -1.21 3.25
N GLU A 141 -16.56 -0.19 4.08
CA GLU A 141 -17.09 1.15 3.86
C GLU A 141 -16.03 2.20 3.52
N SER A 142 -14.83 1.79 3.14
CA SER A 142 -13.75 2.72 2.82
C SER A 142 -13.56 2.88 1.32
N LEU A 143 -13.41 4.13 0.87
CA LEU A 143 -13.01 4.46 -0.49
C LEU A 143 -11.49 4.38 -0.62
N HIS A 144 -10.99 3.47 -1.44
CA HIS A 144 -9.57 3.34 -1.75
C HIS A 144 -9.21 4.16 -2.99
N LEU A 145 -8.45 5.23 -2.81
CA LEU A 145 -7.87 5.98 -3.92
C LEU A 145 -6.52 5.39 -4.31
N SER A 146 -6.38 5.00 -5.56
CA SER A 146 -5.20 4.31 -6.08
C SER A 146 -4.89 4.74 -7.51
N THR A 147 -3.62 4.73 -7.90
CA THR A 147 -3.27 4.78 -9.32
C THR A 147 -3.44 3.40 -9.94
N LEU A 148 -3.57 3.33 -11.27
CA LEU A 148 -3.65 2.05 -11.99
C LEU A 148 -2.42 1.16 -11.74
N HIS A 149 -1.24 1.75 -11.54
CA HIS A 149 -0.01 1.03 -11.22
C HIS A 149 -0.05 0.42 -9.81
N SER A 150 -0.49 1.19 -8.81
CA SER A 150 -0.54 0.74 -7.42
C SER A 150 -1.71 -0.21 -7.13
N ALA A 151 -2.68 -0.29 -8.01
CA ALA A 151 -3.78 -1.26 -7.93
C ALA A 151 -3.37 -2.70 -8.33
N LYS A 152 -2.19 -2.87 -8.94
CA LYS A 152 -1.71 -4.20 -9.35
C LYS A 152 -1.58 -5.15 -8.15
N GLY A 153 -2.18 -6.35 -8.25
CA GLY A 153 -2.18 -7.36 -7.20
C GLY A 153 -3.21 -7.17 -6.09
N ARG A 154 -4.07 -6.15 -6.21
CA ARG A 154 -5.22 -5.93 -5.30
C ARG A 154 -6.52 -6.23 -6.04
N GLU A 155 -7.57 -6.53 -5.30
CA GLU A 155 -8.92 -6.72 -5.84
C GLU A 155 -9.93 -6.03 -4.93
N PHE A 156 -10.96 -5.46 -5.54
CA PHE A 156 -12.00 -4.70 -4.85
C PHE A 156 -13.39 -5.18 -5.30
N PRO A 157 -14.41 -5.14 -4.45
CA PRO A 157 -15.77 -5.46 -4.87
C PRO A 157 -16.22 -4.59 -6.05
N ILE A 158 -16.01 -3.28 -5.94
CA ILE A 158 -16.39 -2.28 -6.95
C ILE A 158 -15.15 -1.46 -7.30
N VAL A 159 -14.93 -1.18 -8.58
CA VAL A 159 -13.86 -0.30 -9.06
C VAL A 159 -14.45 0.86 -9.84
N ILE A 160 -14.08 2.08 -9.47
CA ILE A 160 -14.42 3.30 -10.21
C ILE A 160 -13.15 3.80 -10.91
N MET A 161 -13.12 3.70 -12.24
CA MET A 161 -12.04 4.22 -13.08
C MET A 161 -12.36 5.65 -13.50
N PHE A 162 -11.75 6.63 -12.84
CA PHE A 162 -12.02 8.04 -13.06
C PHE A 162 -11.08 8.67 -14.10
N GLY A 163 -11.59 9.64 -14.89
CA GLY A 163 -10.77 10.41 -15.85
C GLY A 163 -10.35 9.59 -17.08
N MET A 164 -11.22 8.65 -17.51
CA MET A 164 -10.96 7.81 -18.67
C MET A 164 -11.23 8.58 -19.99
N ASP A 165 -10.56 9.71 -20.16
CA ASP A 165 -10.71 10.65 -21.26
C ASP A 165 -9.61 10.52 -22.31
N GLN A 166 -9.95 10.87 -23.56
CA GLN A 166 -8.97 11.05 -24.61
C GLN A 166 -7.95 12.12 -24.22
N GLY A 167 -6.66 11.79 -24.28
CA GLY A 167 -5.58 12.68 -23.90
C GLY A 167 -5.14 12.52 -22.43
N SER A 168 -5.94 11.86 -21.60
CA SER A 168 -5.55 11.43 -20.26
C SER A 168 -5.01 9.99 -20.28
N ILE A 169 -5.75 9.09 -20.91
CA ILE A 169 -5.34 7.70 -21.10
C ILE A 169 -5.79 7.17 -22.49
N PRO A 170 -4.89 6.97 -23.46
CA PRO A 170 -3.48 7.35 -23.45
C PRO A 170 -3.27 8.87 -23.49
N ARG A 171 -2.13 9.36 -23.00
CA ARG A 171 -1.77 10.76 -23.06
C ARG A 171 -1.65 11.22 -24.52
N ASN A 172 -1.93 12.51 -24.77
CA ASN A 172 -1.68 13.10 -26.05
C ASN A 172 -0.20 12.92 -26.47
N ASN A 173 0.04 12.72 -27.77
CA ASN A 173 1.38 12.49 -28.33
C ASN A 173 2.13 11.25 -27.80
N SER A 174 1.39 10.26 -27.26
CA SER A 174 2.00 9.00 -26.85
C SER A 174 2.53 8.21 -28.05
N THR A 175 3.75 7.66 -27.89
CA THR A 175 4.33 6.69 -28.86
C THR A 175 3.53 5.39 -28.88
N ALA A 176 3.76 4.55 -29.88
CA ALA A 176 3.12 3.22 -29.96
C ALA A 176 3.35 2.37 -28.69
N SER A 177 4.59 2.40 -28.16
CA SER A 177 4.94 1.70 -26.91
C SER A 177 4.16 2.24 -25.71
N GLN A 178 4.09 3.57 -25.56
CA GLN A 178 3.34 4.21 -24.49
C GLN A 178 1.82 3.95 -24.58
N LYS A 179 1.27 3.88 -25.78
CA LYS A 179 -0.14 3.50 -26.01
C LYS A 179 -0.38 2.04 -25.59
N SER A 180 0.56 1.14 -25.91
CA SER A 180 0.49 -0.26 -25.47
C SER A 180 0.54 -0.39 -23.96
N GLU A 181 1.41 0.37 -23.29
CA GLU A 181 1.48 0.39 -21.83
C GLU A 181 0.20 0.96 -21.20
N ALA A 182 -0.32 2.08 -21.73
CA ALA A 182 -1.58 2.64 -21.27
C ALA A 182 -2.75 1.65 -21.41
N ARG A 183 -2.77 0.84 -22.49
CA ARG A 183 -3.77 -0.23 -22.67
C ARG A 183 -3.63 -1.32 -21.59
N ARG A 184 -2.41 -1.72 -21.26
CA ARG A 184 -2.15 -2.69 -20.18
C ARG A 184 -2.63 -2.16 -18.83
N LEU A 185 -2.36 -0.90 -18.53
CA LEU A 185 -2.81 -0.24 -17.30
C LEU A 185 -4.34 -0.13 -17.22
N PHE A 186 -4.98 0.22 -18.33
CA PHE A 186 -6.45 0.22 -18.42
C PHE A 186 -7.00 -1.18 -18.11
N TYR A 187 -6.43 -2.23 -18.72
CA TYR A 187 -6.81 -3.61 -18.45
C TYR A 187 -6.57 -4.01 -16.99
N VAL A 188 -5.42 -3.60 -16.40
CA VAL A 188 -5.15 -3.83 -14.97
C VAL A 188 -6.25 -3.22 -14.11
N GLY A 189 -6.62 -1.96 -14.32
CA GLY A 189 -7.70 -1.31 -13.56
C GLY A 189 -9.03 -2.04 -13.73
N PHE A 190 -9.39 -2.37 -14.95
CA PHE A 190 -10.63 -3.08 -15.29
C PHE A 190 -10.73 -4.45 -14.58
N THR A 191 -9.62 -5.21 -14.53
CA THR A 191 -9.59 -6.55 -13.91
C THR A 191 -9.42 -6.53 -12.39
N ARG A 192 -9.45 -5.38 -11.74
CA ARG A 192 -9.37 -5.29 -10.26
C ARG A 192 -10.72 -5.43 -9.59
N ALA A 193 -11.81 -5.33 -10.33
CA ALA A 193 -13.15 -5.49 -9.81
C ALA A 193 -13.54 -6.97 -9.67
N LYS A 194 -14.17 -7.30 -8.55
CA LYS A 194 -14.77 -8.62 -8.31
C LYS A 194 -16.20 -8.70 -8.85
N SER A 195 -16.95 -7.59 -8.76
CA SER A 195 -18.36 -7.55 -9.14
C SER A 195 -18.68 -6.45 -10.16
N GLU A 196 -18.21 -5.22 -9.96
CA GLU A 196 -18.63 -4.08 -10.76
C GLU A 196 -17.49 -3.16 -11.15
N VAL A 197 -17.50 -2.64 -12.38
CA VAL A 197 -16.61 -1.59 -12.87
C VAL A 197 -17.43 -0.41 -13.35
N HIS A 198 -17.18 0.75 -12.77
CA HIS A 198 -17.72 2.02 -13.25
C HIS A 198 -16.61 2.82 -13.96
N ILE A 199 -16.82 3.15 -15.22
CA ILE A 199 -15.88 3.93 -16.03
C ILE A 199 -16.42 5.34 -16.18
N MET A 200 -15.72 6.31 -15.58
CA MET A 200 -16.12 7.71 -15.62
C MET A 200 -15.23 8.50 -16.59
N HIS A 201 -15.87 9.10 -17.56
CA HIS A 201 -15.23 9.97 -18.57
C HIS A 201 -16.12 11.17 -18.85
N SER A 202 -15.56 12.23 -19.46
CA SER A 202 -16.35 13.34 -19.96
C SER A 202 -17.19 12.90 -21.18
N ASN A 203 -18.40 13.41 -21.29
CA ASN A 203 -19.31 13.05 -22.39
C ASN A 203 -18.77 13.40 -23.79
N LEU A 204 -17.80 14.31 -23.86
CA LEU A 204 -17.33 14.86 -25.13
C LEU A 204 -16.19 14.03 -25.77
N ARG A 205 -15.37 13.38 -24.98
CA ARG A 205 -14.16 12.67 -25.48
C ARG A 205 -13.76 11.48 -24.63
N PRO A 206 -14.47 10.35 -24.70
CA PRO A 206 -14.04 9.15 -24.02
C PRO A 206 -12.69 8.65 -24.54
N SER A 207 -11.93 7.99 -23.69
CA SER A 207 -10.70 7.30 -24.11
C SER A 207 -10.99 6.32 -25.25
N PRO A 208 -10.07 6.16 -26.22
CA PRO A 208 -10.20 5.13 -27.27
C PRO A 208 -10.42 3.73 -26.70
N PHE A 209 -9.91 3.43 -25.51
CA PHE A 209 -10.09 2.12 -24.85
C PHE A 209 -11.54 1.94 -24.35
N VAL A 210 -12.14 3.01 -23.86
CA VAL A 210 -13.56 3.02 -23.47
C VAL A 210 -14.47 2.82 -24.69
N THR A 211 -14.18 3.55 -25.77
CA THR A 211 -14.93 3.42 -27.03
C THR A 211 -14.83 2.00 -27.61
N GLU A 212 -13.64 1.41 -27.58
CA GLU A 212 -13.42 0.02 -28.01
C GLU A 212 -14.26 -0.97 -27.18
N LEU A 213 -14.26 -0.79 -25.84
CA LEU A 213 -15.06 -1.62 -24.95
C LEU A 213 -16.56 -1.48 -25.22
N GLN A 214 -17.06 -0.24 -25.35
CA GLN A 214 -18.46 0.04 -25.65
C GLN A 214 -18.90 -0.58 -26.98
N ASN A 215 -18.04 -0.55 -28.01
CA ASN A 215 -18.34 -1.15 -29.30
C ASN A 215 -18.44 -2.67 -29.23
N ARG A 216 -17.61 -3.31 -28.41
CA ARG A 216 -17.67 -4.78 -28.22
C ARG A 216 -18.95 -5.20 -27.48
N LEU A 217 -19.37 -4.43 -26.46
CA LEU A 217 -20.60 -4.71 -25.70
C LEU A 217 -21.90 -4.49 -26.50
N LYS A 218 -21.85 -3.76 -27.62
CA LYS A 218 -23.01 -3.54 -28.49
C LYS A 218 -23.21 -4.66 -29.54
N VAL A 219 -22.25 -5.56 -29.69
CA VAL A 219 -22.24 -6.62 -30.69
C VAL A 219 -22.80 -7.93 -30.13
N GLU A 220 -23.04 -7.99 -28.81
CA GLU A 220 -23.78 -9.05 -28.13
C GLU A 220 -25.27 -8.65 -27.95
#